data_a1b6647c236127c754aaba21b6c6c01f
#
_entry.id   a1b6647c236127c754aaba21b6c6c01f
#
_cell.length_a   1.000
_cell.length_b   1.000
_cell.length_c   1.000
_cell.angle_alpha   90.00
_cell.angle_beta   90.00
_cell.angle_gamma   90.00
#
_symmetry.space_group_name_H-M   'P 1'
#
loop_
_entity.id
_entity.type
_entity.pdbx_description
1 polymer ?
#
loop_
_entity_poly.entity_id
_entity_poly.type
_entity_poly.pdbx_seq_one_letter_code
_entity_poly.pdbx_strand_id
1 'polypeptide(L)'
;MKKSKRTFGKILMILMIVFFYLPILYMVIFSFNDGKSLTVFTGFSLRWYQHMLDSHDMMESLYTTFSIALIATFISTIAGTIAAIGLSKSKKIIRDIMDQVNNLPLMNPEIVTAIGFMLLFITFKIEKGYVTMLLAHIA
;
A
#
# COMPACT_ATOMS: atom_id res chain seq x y z
N MET A 1 -13.63 -18.99 -35.73
CA MET A 1 -13.86 -17.68 -35.08
C MET A 1 -13.48 -17.59 -33.56
N LYS A 2 -13.55 -18.65 -32.75
CA LYS A 2 -13.21 -18.66 -31.32
C LYS A 2 -11.70 -18.43 -31.03
N LYS A 3 -10.80 -18.89 -31.88
CA LYS A 3 -9.33 -18.77 -31.70
C LYS A 3 -8.83 -17.31 -31.86
N SER A 4 -9.38 -16.58 -32.83
CA SER A 4 -9.01 -15.16 -33.11
C SER A 4 -9.39 -14.23 -31.93
N LYS A 5 -10.58 -14.38 -31.34
CA LYS A 5 -11.01 -13.58 -30.18
C LYS A 5 -10.13 -13.82 -28.96
N ARG A 6 -9.64 -15.05 -28.75
CA ARG A 6 -8.74 -15.41 -27.66
C ARG A 6 -7.34 -14.81 -27.84
N THR A 7 -6.85 -14.75 -29.09
CA THR A 7 -5.57 -14.12 -29.41
C THR A 7 -5.65 -12.60 -29.22
N PHE A 8 -6.72 -11.96 -29.69
CA PHE A 8 -6.95 -10.54 -29.50
C PHE A 8 -7.03 -10.15 -28.02
N GLY A 9 -7.73 -10.93 -27.19
CA GLY A 9 -7.79 -10.69 -25.75
C GLY A 9 -6.42 -10.80 -25.07
N LYS A 10 -5.58 -11.76 -25.48
CA LYS A 10 -4.21 -11.88 -24.97
C LYS A 10 -3.32 -10.69 -25.35
N ILE A 11 -3.42 -10.22 -26.59
CA ILE A 11 -2.66 -9.05 -27.05
C ILE A 11 -3.08 -7.81 -26.24
N LEU A 12 -4.39 -7.59 -26.06
CA LEU A 12 -4.90 -6.47 -25.28
C LEU A 12 -4.42 -6.53 -23.81
N MET A 13 -4.45 -7.72 -23.22
CA MET A 13 -3.97 -7.91 -21.84
C MET A 13 -2.47 -7.61 -21.71
N ILE A 14 -1.64 -8.07 -22.66
CA ILE A 14 -0.20 -7.79 -22.67
C ILE A 14 0.03 -6.29 -22.83
N LEU A 15 -0.69 -5.63 -23.73
CA LEU A 15 -0.58 -4.18 -23.95
C LEU A 15 -0.94 -3.39 -22.70
N MET A 16 -2.01 -3.78 -21.99
CA MET A 16 -2.38 -3.18 -20.71
C MET A 16 -1.29 -3.38 -19.65
N ILE A 17 -0.74 -4.58 -19.53
CA ILE A 17 0.36 -4.87 -18.59
C ILE A 17 1.56 -3.97 -18.93
N VAL A 18 1.99 -3.94 -20.19
CA VAL A 18 3.11 -3.09 -20.61
C VAL A 18 2.83 -1.62 -20.30
N PHE A 19 1.64 -1.13 -20.61
CA PHE A 19 1.25 0.26 -20.35
C PHE A 19 1.34 0.63 -18.88
N PHE A 20 0.86 -0.22 -17.97
CA PHE A 20 0.91 0.05 -16.52
C PHE A 20 2.30 -0.13 -15.91
N TYR A 21 3.10 -1.08 -16.43
CA TYR A 21 4.43 -1.36 -15.88
C TYR A 21 5.55 -0.53 -16.51
N LEU A 22 5.32 0.06 -17.70
CA LEU A 22 6.32 0.86 -18.39
C LEU A 22 6.82 2.06 -17.58
N PRO A 23 5.96 2.87 -16.91
CA PRO A 23 6.43 3.95 -16.04
C PRO A 23 7.28 3.45 -14.87
N ILE A 24 6.93 2.30 -14.30
CA ILE A 24 7.67 1.69 -13.18
C ILE A 24 9.04 1.23 -13.69
N LEU A 25 9.08 0.54 -14.82
CA LEU A 25 10.34 0.10 -15.44
C LEU A 25 11.24 1.30 -15.77
N TYR A 26 10.66 2.36 -16.28
CA TYR A 26 11.37 3.61 -16.53
C TYR A 26 12.02 4.16 -15.26
N MET A 27 11.28 4.27 -14.17
CA MET A 27 11.80 4.71 -12.88
C MET A 27 12.91 3.80 -12.36
N VAL A 28 12.75 2.48 -12.49
CA VAL A 28 13.77 1.50 -12.10
C VAL A 28 15.06 1.71 -12.90
N ILE A 29 14.97 1.91 -14.22
CA ILE A 29 16.16 2.17 -15.05
C ILE A 29 16.83 3.48 -14.65
N PHE A 30 16.05 4.55 -14.47
CA PHE A 30 16.58 5.86 -14.11
C PHE A 30 17.06 5.95 -12.65
N SER A 31 16.71 5.02 -11.79
CA SER A 31 17.28 4.94 -10.43
C SER A 31 18.79 4.63 -10.44
N PHE A 32 19.28 4.04 -11.53
CA PHE A 32 20.70 3.79 -11.75
C PHE A 32 21.41 4.89 -12.56
N ASN A 33 20.71 5.99 -12.88
CA ASN A 33 21.32 7.09 -13.62
C ASN A 33 22.26 7.89 -12.73
N ASP A 34 23.46 8.19 -13.21
CA ASP A 34 24.43 9.01 -12.46
C ASP A 34 23.98 10.47 -12.32
N GLY A 35 23.27 11.00 -13.33
CA GLY A 35 22.74 12.35 -13.33
C GLY A 35 21.47 12.53 -12.49
N LYS A 36 21.15 13.78 -12.14
CA LYS A 36 19.90 14.16 -11.47
C LYS A 36 18.69 14.23 -12.44
N SER A 37 18.95 14.14 -13.74
CA SER A 37 17.90 14.23 -14.75
C SER A 37 17.12 12.92 -14.85
N LEU A 38 15.80 13.03 -14.92
CA LEU A 38 14.92 11.90 -15.24
C LEU A 38 14.69 11.74 -16.75
N THR A 39 15.25 12.62 -17.58
CA THR A 39 15.03 12.60 -19.04
C THR A 39 16.28 12.23 -19.83
N VAL A 40 17.47 12.39 -19.24
CA VAL A 40 18.75 12.09 -19.88
C VAL A 40 19.50 11.08 -19.04
N PHE A 41 19.78 9.93 -19.62
CA PHE A 41 20.60 8.90 -18.99
C PHE A 41 22.07 9.22 -19.24
N THR A 42 22.80 9.59 -18.18
CA THR A 42 24.21 10.06 -18.26
C THR A 42 25.23 8.96 -17.99
N GLY A 43 24.79 7.84 -17.41
CA GLY A 43 25.65 6.70 -17.09
C GLY A 43 25.07 5.84 -15.97
N PHE A 44 25.60 4.64 -15.81
CA PHE A 44 25.21 3.72 -14.73
C PHE A 44 25.93 4.08 -13.45
N SER A 45 25.21 4.27 -12.35
CA SER A 45 25.76 4.54 -11.03
C SER A 45 24.86 4.02 -9.91
N LEU A 46 25.45 3.63 -8.79
CA LEU A 46 24.75 3.29 -7.54
C LEU A 46 24.79 4.44 -6.52
N ARG A 47 25.25 5.63 -6.94
CA ARG A 47 25.43 6.79 -6.07
C ARG A 47 24.18 7.16 -5.28
N TRP A 48 23.02 7.08 -5.90
CA TRP A 48 21.74 7.42 -5.23
C TRP A 48 21.38 6.41 -4.14
N TYR A 49 21.71 5.14 -4.34
CA TYR A 49 21.52 4.10 -3.31
C TYR A 49 22.47 4.30 -2.14
N GLN A 50 23.72 4.65 -2.40
CA GLN A 50 24.67 5.01 -1.35
C GLN A 50 24.21 6.24 -0.58
N HIS A 51 23.81 7.31 -1.29
CA HIS A 51 23.28 8.52 -0.66
C HIS A 51 22.02 8.25 0.18
N MET A 52 21.16 7.32 -0.26
CA MET A 52 20.01 6.89 0.51
C MET A 52 20.41 6.20 1.82
N LEU A 53 21.39 5.30 1.76
CA LEU A 53 21.87 4.57 2.94
C LEU A 53 22.62 5.48 3.92
N ASP A 54 23.29 6.52 3.42
CA ASP A 54 24.01 7.50 4.23
C ASP A 54 23.08 8.57 4.84
N SER A 55 21.85 8.67 4.33
CA SER A 55 20.87 9.63 4.82
C SER A 55 20.17 9.11 6.07
N HIS A 56 20.38 9.79 7.20
CA HIS A 56 19.75 9.45 8.48
C HIS A 56 18.22 9.48 8.39
N ASP A 57 17.65 10.52 7.78
CA ASP A 57 16.19 10.70 7.64
C ASP A 57 15.55 9.58 6.80
N MET A 58 16.24 9.16 5.73
CA MET A 58 15.76 8.06 4.90
C MET A 58 15.81 6.72 5.62
N MET A 59 16.89 6.45 6.36
CA MET A 59 17.02 5.22 7.14
C MET A 59 16.03 5.17 8.29
N GLU A 60 15.78 6.29 8.97
CA GLU A 60 14.74 6.38 10.00
C GLU A 60 13.35 6.14 9.42
N SER A 61 13.06 6.72 8.27
CA SER A 61 11.79 6.50 7.56
C SER A 61 11.60 5.04 7.13
N LEU A 62 12.66 4.40 6.63
CA LEU A 62 12.64 2.97 6.30
C LEU A 62 12.37 2.11 7.54
N TYR A 63 13.11 2.34 8.61
CA TYR A 63 12.91 1.61 9.87
C TYR A 63 11.49 1.78 10.41
N THR A 64 10.98 3.00 10.42
CA THR A 64 9.61 3.32 10.84
C THR A 64 8.58 2.59 9.98
N THR A 65 8.74 2.62 8.66
CA THR A 65 7.84 1.96 7.71
C THR A 65 7.82 0.45 7.91
N PHE A 66 9.00 -0.18 7.97
CA PHE A 66 9.08 -1.63 8.16
C PHE A 66 8.56 -2.08 9.53
N SER A 67 8.88 -1.34 10.59
CA SER A 67 8.40 -1.68 11.94
C SER A 67 6.89 -1.56 12.04
N ILE A 68 6.30 -0.49 11.52
CA ILE A 68 4.83 -0.32 11.47
C ILE A 68 4.20 -1.44 10.64
N ALA A 69 4.72 -1.71 9.45
CA ALA A 69 4.18 -2.75 8.58
C ALA A 69 4.18 -4.13 9.24
N LEU A 70 5.28 -4.52 9.87
CA LEU A 70 5.39 -5.82 10.56
C LEU A 70 4.46 -5.91 11.76
N ILE A 71 4.46 -4.90 12.62
CA ILE A 71 3.64 -4.90 13.85
C ILE A 71 2.15 -4.83 13.49
N ALA A 72 1.76 -3.94 12.59
CA ALA A 72 0.38 -3.83 12.13
C ALA A 72 -0.10 -5.14 11.49
N THR A 73 0.67 -5.73 10.59
CA THR A 73 0.32 -7.00 9.94
C THR A 73 0.13 -8.11 10.96
N PHE A 74 1.03 -8.23 11.93
CA PHE A 74 0.94 -9.25 12.97
C PHE A 74 -0.33 -9.09 13.82
N ILE A 75 -0.58 -7.88 14.32
CA ILE A 75 -1.74 -7.58 15.16
C ILE A 75 -3.04 -7.77 14.36
N SER A 76 -3.13 -7.18 13.16
CA SER A 76 -4.33 -7.26 12.32
C SER A 76 -4.63 -8.69 11.87
N THR A 77 -3.59 -9.50 11.58
CA THR A 77 -3.78 -10.90 11.22
C THR A 77 -4.38 -11.70 12.38
N ILE A 78 -3.87 -11.52 13.58
CA ILE A 78 -4.41 -12.21 14.78
C ILE A 78 -5.84 -11.74 15.04
N ALA A 79 -6.07 -10.42 15.09
CA ALA A 79 -7.38 -9.86 15.37
C ALA A 79 -8.40 -10.27 14.32
N GLY A 80 -8.07 -10.15 13.04
CA GLY A 80 -8.91 -10.56 11.92
C GLY A 80 -9.23 -12.05 11.91
N THR A 81 -8.24 -12.90 12.25
CA THR A 81 -8.46 -14.35 12.35
C THR A 81 -9.43 -14.69 13.49
N ILE A 82 -9.25 -14.09 14.66
CA ILE A 82 -10.15 -14.30 15.82
C ILE A 82 -11.56 -13.80 15.47
N ALA A 83 -11.67 -12.62 14.87
CA ALA A 83 -12.94 -12.05 14.43
C ALA A 83 -13.63 -12.95 13.40
N ALA A 84 -12.92 -13.46 12.40
CA ALA A 84 -13.45 -14.34 11.37
C ALA A 84 -13.97 -15.66 11.96
N ILE A 85 -13.23 -16.27 12.91
CA ILE A 85 -13.66 -17.49 13.62
C ILE A 85 -14.92 -17.20 14.46
N GLY A 86 -14.95 -16.08 15.18
CA GLY A 86 -16.11 -15.65 15.94
C GLY A 86 -17.34 -15.45 15.06
N LEU A 87 -17.15 -14.77 13.93
CA LEU A 87 -18.22 -14.47 12.97
C LEU A 87 -18.75 -15.74 12.29
N SER A 88 -17.89 -16.72 11.99
CA SER A 88 -18.31 -17.99 11.38
C SER A 88 -19.27 -18.79 12.27
N LYS A 89 -19.20 -18.61 13.60
CA LYS A 89 -20.07 -19.24 14.59
C LYS A 89 -21.27 -18.37 14.99
N SER A 90 -21.35 -17.15 14.49
CA SER A 90 -22.40 -16.19 14.83
C SER A 90 -23.70 -16.47 14.07
N LYS A 91 -24.83 -15.95 14.61
CA LYS A 91 -26.11 -16.00 13.93
C LYS A 91 -26.05 -15.27 12.57
N LYS A 92 -26.83 -15.77 11.60
CA LYS A 92 -26.87 -15.22 10.24
C LYS A 92 -27.04 -13.69 10.21
N ILE A 93 -27.93 -13.14 11.04
CA ILE A 93 -28.20 -11.71 11.12
C ILE A 93 -26.93 -10.92 11.46
N ILE A 94 -26.15 -11.38 12.46
CA ILE A 94 -24.88 -10.72 12.85
C ILE A 94 -23.88 -10.77 11.70
N ARG A 95 -23.78 -11.90 11.04
CA ARG A 95 -22.88 -12.08 9.90
C ARG A 95 -23.25 -11.17 8.74
N ASP A 96 -24.55 -11.11 8.37
CA ASP A 96 -25.04 -10.26 7.28
C ASP A 96 -24.79 -8.76 7.58
N ILE A 97 -24.95 -8.33 8.83
CA ILE A 97 -24.63 -6.95 9.25
C ILE A 97 -23.13 -6.68 9.16
N MET A 98 -22.28 -7.59 9.66
CA MET A 98 -20.83 -7.44 9.62
C MET A 98 -20.28 -7.45 8.19
N ASP A 99 -20.85 -8.27 7.31
CA ASP A 99 -20.46 -8.27 5.89
C ASP A 99 -20.78 -6.93 5.23
N GLN A 100 -21.90 -6.29 5.57
CA GLN A 100 -22.22 -4.95 5.10
C GLN A 100 -21.27 -3.89 5.65
N VAL A 101 -20.96 -3.93 6.95
CA VAL A 101 -19.99 -3.01 7.57
C VAL A 101 -18.61 -3.17 6.99
N ASN A 102 -18.14 -4.39 6.76
CA ASN A 102 -16.84 -4.67 6.15
C ASN A 102 -16.72 -4.20 4.69
N ASN A 103 -17.85 -4.06 4.00
CA ASN A 103 -17.84 -3.54 2.63
C ASN A 103 -17.81 -2.00 2.56
N LEU A 104 -18.11 -1.29 3.65
CA LEU A 104 -18.08 0.18 3.67
C LEU A 104 -16.70 0.78 3.35
N PRO A 105 -15.60 0.30 3.94
CA PRO A 105 -14.25 0.82 3.62
C PRO A 105 -13.86 0.60 2.16
N LEU A 106 -14.32 -0.48 1.51
CA LEU A 106 -14.03 -0.76 0.10
C LEU A 106 -14.67 0.24 -0.85
N MET A 107 -15.74 0.91 -0.42
CA MET A 107 -16.45 1.93 -1.21
C MET A 107 -15.93 3.35 -0.96
N ASN A 108 -15.18 3.55 0.12
CA ASN A 108 -14.67 4.87 0.48
C ASN A 108 -13.28 5.09 -0.10
N PRO A 109 -12.99 6.27 -0.68
CA PRO A 109 -11.64 6.64 -1.05
C PRO A 109 -10.70 6.60 0.17
N GLU A 110 -9.53 5.98 0.03
CA GLU A 110 -8.53 5.88 1.11
C GLU A 110 -8.19 7.23 1.75
N ILE A 111 -8.17 8.30 0.94
CA ILE A 111 -7.93 9.67 1.41
C ILE A 111 -8.98 10.12 2.44
N VAL A 112 -10.24 9.75 2.23
CA VAL A 112 -11.33 10.14 3.17
C VAL A 112 -11.14 9.43 4.50
N THR A 113 -10.76 8.16 4.49
CA THR A 113 -10.46 7.39 5.70
C THR A 113 -9.25 7.97 6.43
N ALA A 114 -8.18 8.31 5.71
CA ALA A 114 -6.99 8.93 6.30
C ALA A 114 -7.30 10.29 6.95
N ILE A 115 -8.10 11.14 6.29
CA ILE A 115 -8.55 12.43 6.85
C ILE A 115 -9.42 12.18 8.09
N GLY A 116 -10.32 11.18 8.05
CA GLY A 116 -11.15 10.79 9.18
C GLY A 116 -10.32 10.43 10.42
N PHE A 117 -9.30 9.58 10.28
CA PHE A 117 -8.38 9.25 11.36
C PHE A 117 -7.61 10.48 11.85
N MET A 118 -7.15 11.32 10.94
CA MET A 118 -6.44 12.55 11.31
C MET A 118 -7.33 13.47 12.17
N LEU A 119 -8.58 13.70 11.78
CA LEU A 119 -9.54 14.50 12.54
C LEU A 119 -9.87 13.88 13.89
N LEU A 120 -10.02 12.56 13.94
CA LEU A 120 -10.25 11.82 15.18
C LEU A 120 -9.09 12.02 16.15
N PHE A 121 -7.85 11.85 15.73
CA PHE A 121 -6.67 12.05 16.58
C PHE A 121 -6.55 13.50 17.06
N ILE A 122 -6.85 14.50 16.21
CA ILE A 122 -6.87 15.91 16.60
C ILE A 122 -7.94 16.17 17.65
N THR A 123 -9.14 15.63 17.46
CA THR A 123 -10.28 15.82 18.38
C THR A 123 -9.98 15.26 19.76
N PHE A 124 -9.34 14.10 19.83
CA PHE A 124 -8.92 13.50 21.10
C PHE A 124 -7.58 14.01 21.62
N LYS A 125 -6.98 15.02 20.96
CA LYS A 125 -5.68 15.61 21.32
C LYS A 125 -4.56 14.57 21.42
N ILE A 126 -4.63 13.53 20.57
CA ILE A 126 -3.58 12.51 20.49
C ILE A 126 -2.47 13.06 19.59
N GLU A 127 -1.24 13.10 20.12
CA GLU A 127 -0.08 13.55 19.36
C GLU A 127 0.15 12.65 18.14
N LYS A 128 0.38 13.29 16.98
CA LYS A 128 0.68 12.59 15.75
C LYS A 128 2.10 12.03 15.79
N GLY A 129 2.27 10.77 15.46
CA GLY A 129 3.56 10.11 15.46
C GLY A 129 3.43 8.61 15.17
N TYR A 130 4.43 7.87 15.57
CA TYR A 130 4.52 6.43 15.34
C TYR A 130 3.26 5.66 15.79
N VAL A 131 2.75 5.96 17.00
CA VAL A 131 1.59 5.26 17.57
C VAL A 131 0.32 5.52 16.77
N THR A 132 0.07 6.76 16.35
CA THR A 132 -1.12 7.10 15.54
C THR A 132 -1.05 6.50 14.15
N MET A 133 0.14 6.44 13.54
CA MET A 133 0.35 5.73 12.29
C MET A 133 0.12 4.23 12.45
N LEU A 134 0.64 3.62 13.50
CA LEU A 134 0.43 2.21 13.78
C LEU A 134 -1.06 1.87 13.98
N LEU A 135 -1.78 2.68 14.77
CA LEU A 135 -3.22 2.50 15.00
C LEU A 135 -4.02 2.61 13.70
N ALA A 136 -3.69 3.58 12.85
CA ALA A 136 -4.35 3.74 11.56
C ALA A 136 -4.09 2.57 10.59
N HIS A 137 -2.96 1.87 10.72
CA HIS A 137 -2.64 0.68 9.89
C HIS A 137 -3.23 -0.62 10.46
N ILE A 138 -3.56 -0.67 11.74
CA ILE A 138 -4.22 -1.82 12.37
C ILE A 138 -5.73 -1.80 12.10
N ALA A 139 -6.33 -0.60 12.00
CA ALA A 139 -7.77 -0.42 11.81
C ALA A 139 -8.25 -0.81 10.43
#